data_8683e3ea7322187d82e595b4cfa43b68
#
_entry.id   8683e3ea7322187d82e595b4cfa43b68
#
_cell.length_a   1.000
_cell.length_b   1.000
_cell.length_c   1.000
_cell.angle_alpha   90.00
_cell.angle_beta   90.00
_cell.angle_gamma   90.00
#
_symmetry.space_group_name_H-M   'P 1'
#
loop_
_entity.id
_entity.type
_entity.pdbx_description
1 polymer ?
#
loop_
_entity_poly.entity_id
_entity_poly.type
_entity_poly.pdbx_seq_one_letter_code
_entity_poly.pdbx_strand_id
1 'polypeptide(L)'
;VTAPAGAIFGTIGALAAFPLRLAAREVARQHGELRRGVIRRTTHVVFGRGLLLKAGLVKAGLTKTGDVEVERRVAAERGAGRTLLSENGFLRLLGLMKAPEASSLSRQSLIDQSQLSGADLDLLSLFDAFEHDSEPYSFRDLILARKYAGLVAGGATWGAIARSVHRSGPVASLTAKSLAVGSASGRPDAIYLDGGESELDGQLLFDLGASDDDPLEELFAEAEAAEEGGDHDGAAALYQRCLAIDPGDAIAAFNRANCLRAGGHPAEAAHDYARAIKLDPAFVEAWFNLAGLMSEEGKTASARRHLWKAIALDGNYADPVFNLARLEFDAGNLLEARRLWARYLELDAESEWAGVAAKGVQFVDMQLAKSAG
;
A
#
# COMPACT_ATOMS: atom_id res chain seq x y z
N VAL A 1 22.50 -2.87 8.30
CA VAL A 1 21.16 -3.25 8.78
C VAL A 1 20.68 -4.36 7.85
N THR A 2 20.33 -5.51 8.36
CA THR A 2 19.75 -6.63 7.60
C THR A 2 18.25 -6.66 7.84
N ALA A 3 17.49 -7.15 6.84
CA ALA A 3 16.05 -7.30 6.97
C ALA A 3 15.71 -8.17 8.21
N PRO A 4 14.69 -7.81 9.00
CA PRO A 4 14.27 -8.65 10.13
C PRO A 4 13.86 -10.04 9.62
N ALA A 5 14.30 -11.10 10.31
CA ALA A 5 13.90 -12.46 9.97
C ALA A 5 12.36 -12.59 10.03
N GLY A 6 11.75 -13.12 8.98
CA GLY A 6 10.30 -13.25 8.86
C GLY A 6 9.57 -11.96 8.46
N ALA A 7 10.28 -10.91 8.03
CA ALA A 7 9.64 -9.71 7.51
C ALA A 7 8.83 -10.01 6.24
N ILE A 8 7.63 -9.46 6.18
CA ILE A 8 6.77 -9.53 5.00
C ILE A 8 6.71 -8.14 4.39
N PHE A 9 7.27 -8.03 3.18
CA PHE A 9 7.28 -6.81 2.40
C PHE A 9 6.13 -6.81 1.42
N GLY A 10 5.41 -5.69 1.33
CA GLY A 10 4.43 -5.41 0.29
C GLY A 10 4.89 -4.24 -0.55
N THR A 11 4.67 -4.25 -1.87
CA THR A 11 4.97 -3.12 -2.74
C THR A 11 3.69 -2.35 -3.08
N ILE A 12 3.79 -1.02 -3.11
CA ILE A 12 2.77 -0.13 -3.67
C ILE A 12 3.41 0.61 -4.84
N GLY A 13 2.93 0.36 -6.04
CA GLY A 13 3.54 0.80 -7.29
C GLY A 13 4.75 -0.04 -7.72
N ALA A 14 5.08 0.04 -9.01
CA ALA A 14 6.19 -0.71 -9.59
C ALA A 14 7.55 -0.21 -9.05
N LEU A 15 8.47 -1.15 -8.80
CA LEU A 15 9.85 -0.83 -8.47
C LEU A 15 10.59 -0.43 -9.74
N ALA A 16 11.13 0.78 -9.78
CA ALA A 16 11.88 1.30 -10.94
C ALA A 16 13.38 1.00 -10.85
N ALA A 17 13.94 0.90 -9.64
CA ALA A 17 15.38 0.72 -9.45
C ALA A 17 15.85 -0.73 -9.56
N PHE A 18 14.96 -1.72 -9.37
CA PHE A 18 15.35 -3.12 -9.30
C PHE A 18 14.18 -4.05 -9.61
N PRO A 19 14.33 -5.04 -10.50
CA PRO A 19 13.25 -5.95 -10.88
C PRO A 19 12.68 -6.71 -9.68
N LEU A 20 11.36 -6.72 -9.53
CA LEU A 20 10.66 -7.35 -8.40
C LEU A 20 11.07 -8.81 -8.18
N ARG A 21 11.26 -9.58 -9.27
CA ARG A 21 11.70 -11.00 -9.18
C ARG A 21 13.06 -11.16 -8.50
N LEU A 22 13.99 -10.24 -8.78
CA LEU A 22 15.31 -10.26 -8.17
C LEU A 22 15.23 -9.81 -6.71
N ALA A 23 14.43 -8.78 -6.42
CA ALA A 23 14.15 -8.34 -5.06
C ALA A 23 13.53 -9.47 -4.23
N ALA A 24 12.52 -10.18 -4.75
CA ALA A 24 11.88 -11.30 -4.08
C ALA A 24 12.88 -12.43 -3.76
N ARG A 25 13.79 -12.74 -4.69
CA ARG A 25 14.85 -13.74 -4.46
C ARG A 25 15.81 -13.31 -3.34
N GLU A 26 16.15 -12.04 -3.29
CA GLU A 26 17.06 -11.54 -2.25
C GLU A 26 16.39 -11.47 -0.88
N VAL A 27 15.13 -11.05 -0.81
CA VAL A 27 14.31 -11.10 0.41
C VAL A 27 14.18 -12.55 0.92
N ALA A 28 13.93 -13.50 0.02
CA ALA A 28 13.83 -14.93 0.38
C ALA A 28 15.16 -15.48 0.94
N ARG A 29 16.32 -15.03 0.44
CA ARG A 29 17.64 -15.38 0.99
C ARG A 29 17.83 -14.90 2.42
N GLN A 30 17.16 -13.81 2.80
CA GLN A 30 17.18 -13.24 4.15
C GLN A 30 16.00 -13.74 5.00
N HIS A 31 15.35 -14.84 4.59
CA HIS A 31 14.20 -15.45 5.29
C HIS A 31 12.98 -14.53 5.42
N GLY A 32 12.83 -13.57 4.52
CA GLY A 32 11.64 -12.72 4.37
C GLY A 32 10.76 -13.16 3.20
N GLU A 33 9.68 -12.44 3.01
CA GLU A 33 8.74 -12.61 1.91
C GLU A 33 8.48 -11.27 1.24
N LEU A 34 8.48 -11.20 -0.10
CA LEU A 34 8.12 -10.00 -0.87
C LEU A 34 6.90 -10.32 -1.73
N ARG A 35 5.89 -9.45 -1.67
CA ARG A 35 4.63 -9.55 -2.41
C ARG A 35 4.30 -8.26 -3.12
N ARG A 36 3.54 -8.36 -4.21
CA ARG A 36 2.82 -7.22 -4.78
C ARG A 36 1.65 -6.89 -3.87
N GLY A 37 1.40 -5.59 -3.70
CA GLY A 37 0.32 -5.12 -2.84
C GLY A 37 0.59 -5.35 -1.35
N VAL A 38 -0.36 -4.92 -0.55
CA VAL A 38 -0.28 -4.92 0.91
C VAL A 38 -1.38 -5.81 1.46
N ILE A 39 -1.00 -6.78 2.30
CA ILE A 39 -1.93 -7.65 3.02
C ILE A 39 -1.83 -7.36 4.53
N ARG A 40 -2.78 -7.89 5.31
CA ARG A 40 -2.84 -7.69 6.75
C ARG A 40 -1.53 -8.05 7.47
N ARG A 41 -0.85 -9.11 7.03
CA ARG A 41 0.43 -9.57 7.58
C ARG A 41 1.65 -8.78 7.11
N THR A 42 1.49 -7.86 6.19
CA THR A 42 2.58 -7.02 5.71
C THR A 42 3.14 -6.19 6.86
N THR A 43 4.43 -6.27 7.08
CA THR A 43 5.16 -5.55 8.12
C THR A 43 5.89 -4.32 7.59
N HIS A 44 6.34 -4.40 6.33
CA HIS A 44 7.10 -3.35 5.65
C HIS A 44 6.45 -3.05 4.30
N VAL A 45 6.24 -1.79 4.00
CA VAL A 45 5.66 -1.34 2.73
C VAL A 45 6.70 -0.56 1.95
N VAL A 46 7.00 -1.02 0.76
CA VAL A 46 7.93 -0.37 -0.18
C VAL A 46 7.13 0.43 -1.19
N PHE A 47 7.35 1.74 -1.21
CA PHE A 47 6.73 2.63 -2.19
C PHE A 47 7.61 2.69 -3.43
N GLY A 48 7.11 2.10 -4.53
CA GLY A 48 7.79 2.08 -5.81
C GLY A 48 7.72 3.43 -6.53
N ARG A 49 8.83 3.85 -7.15
CA ARG A 49 8.88 5.11 -7.93
C ARG A 49 7.94 5.09 -9.13
N GLY A 50 7.59 3.91 -9.64
CA GLY A 50 6.59 3.74 -10.69
C GLY A 50 5.23 4.36 -10.32
N LEU A 51 4.89 4.45 -9.04
CA LEU A 51 3.70 5.13 -8.56
C LEU A 51 3.70 6.63 -8.92
N LEU A 52 4.85 7.30 -8.82
CA LEU A 52 5.01 8.70 -9.21
C LEU A 52 4.88 8.91 -10.73
N LEU A 53 5.43 7.99 -11.50
CA LEU A 53 5.49 8.11 -12.96
C LEU A 53 4.09 7.94 -13.58
N LYS A 54 3.24 7.08 -13.01
CA LYS A 54 1.87 6.83 -13.49
C LYS A 54 0.86 7.89 -13.03
N ALA A 55 1.04 8.49 -11.87
CA ALA A 55 0.21 9.62 -11.44
C ALA A 55 0.26 10.83 -12.40
N GLY A 56 1.32 10.93 -13.25
CA GLY A 56 1.44 11.93 -14.31
C GLY A 56 0.76 11.56 -15.65
N LEU A 57 0.30 10.31 -15.83
CA LEU A 57 -0.33 9.82 -17.07
C LEU A 57 -1.87 9.94 -17.09
N VAL A 58 -2.48 10.28 -15.97
CA VAL A 58 -3.93 10.53 -15.94
C VAL A 58 -4.20 11.88 -16.59
N LYS A 59 -4.88 11.85 -17.74
CA LYS A 59 -5.33 12.94 -18.63
C LYS A 59 -5.30 14.34 -18.00
N ALA A 60 -4.76 15.30 -18.74
CA ALA A 60 -4.70 16.73 -18.42
C ALA A 60 -5.86 17.21 -17.53
N GLY A 61 -5.57 17.49 -16.26
CA GLY A 61 -6.54 18.02 -15.27
C GLY A 61 -6.61 17.28 -13.92
N LEU A 62 -6.00 16.09 -13.75
CA LEU A 62 -6.14 15.24 -12.57
C LEU A 62 -4.84 15.02 -11.75
N THR A 63 -3.79 15.75 -12.01
CA THR A 63 -2.47 15.56 -11.38
C THR A 63 -2.45 15.84 -9.88
N LYS A 64 -3.21 16.84 -9.40
CA LYS A 64 -3.40 17.08 -7.96
C LYS A 64 -4.12 15.91 -7.26
N THR A 65 -4.95 15.18 -7.99
CA THR A 65 -5.68 14.01 -7.46
C THR A 65 -4.73 12.84 -7.22
N GLY A 66 -3.71 12.64 -8.06
CA GLY A 66 -2.72 11.58 -7.89
C GLY A 66 -1.83 11.76 -6.67
N ASP A 67 -1.33 12.98 -6.43
CA ASP A 67 -0.49 13.25 -5.25
C ASP A 67 -1.30 13.06 -3.95
N VAL A 68 -2.56 13.51 -3.90
CA VAL A 68 -3.47 13.33 -2.74
C VAL A 68 -3.75 11.85 -2.47
N GLU A 69 -3.91 11.05 -3.53
CA GLU A 69 -4.13 9.60 -3.37
C GLU A 69 -2.90 8.90 -2.77
N VAL A 70 -1.70 9.26 -3.23
CA VAL A 70 -0.45 8.74 -2.64
C VAL A 70 -0.34 9.15 -1.17
N GLU A 71 -0.63 10.40 -0.83
CA GLU A 71 -0.65 10.88 0.56
C GLU A 71 -1.63 10.09 1.42
N ARG A 72 -2.83 9.82 0.92
CA ARG A 72 -3.84 9.02 1.60
C ARG A 72 -3.35 7.60 1.87
N ARG A 73 -2.73 6.94 0.88
CA ARG A 73 -2.13 5.60 1.04
C ARG A 73 -0.99 5.59 2.05
N VAL A 74 -0.08 6.55 1.97
CA VAL A 74 1.03 6.69 2.94
C VAL A 74 0.48 6.86 4.36
N ALA A 75 -0.54 7.69 4.55
CA ALA A 75 -1.17 7.91 5.85
C ALA A 75 -1.86 6.63 6.38
N ALA A 76 -2.55 5.89 5.51
CA ALA A 76 -3.22 4.64 5.87
C ALA A 76 -2.22 3.58 6.33
N GLU A 77 -1.12 3.37 5.58
CA GLU A 77 -0.11 2.38 5.92
C GLU A 77 0.67 2.75 7.20
N ARG A 78 0.94 4.05 7.40
CA ARG A 78 1.53 4.56 8.65
C ARG A 78 0.57 4.37 9.84
N GLY A 79 -0.71 4.66 9.66
CA GLY A 79 -1.75 4.44 10.67
C GLY A 79 -1.93 2.96 11.05
N ALA A 80 -1.68 2.05 10.12
CA ALA A 80 -1.65 0.60 10.37
C ALA A 80 -0.38 0.12 11.10
N GLY A 81 0.54 1.02 11.47
CA GLY A 81 1.76 0.70 12.20
C GLY A 81 2.84 0.00 11.35
N ARG A 82 2.77 0.06 10.03
CA ARG A 82 3.73 -0.56 9.13
C ARG A 82 4.97 0.31 8.96
N THR A 83 6.12 -0.33 8.75
CA THR A 83 7.36 0.37 8.38
C THR A 83 7.31 0.75 6.91
N LEU A 84 7.40 2.05 6.61
CA LEU A 84 7.41 2.56 5.24
C LEU A 84 8.85 2.66 4.75
N LEU A 85 9.10 2.19 3.54
CA LEU A 85 10.41 2.18 2.90
C LEU A 85 10.34 2.81 1.51
N SER A 86 11.33 3.63 1.20
CA SER A 86 11.64 4.00 -0.18
C SER A 86 12.29 2.83 -0.93
N GLU A 87 12.39 2.90 -2.26
CA GLU A 87 13.12 1.88 -3.02
C GLU A 87 14.59 1.81 -2.60
N ASN A 88 15.27 2.94 -2.43
CA ASN A 88 16.66 2.95 -1.99
C ASN A 88 16.80 2.45 -0.56
N GLY A 89 15.89 2.81 0.34
CA GLY A 89 15.84 2.29 1.71
C GLY A 89 15.68 0.77 1.73
N PHE A 90 14.80 0.25 0.90
CA PHE A 90 14.62 -1.18 0.72
C PHE A 90 15.87 -1.88 0.17
N LEU A 91 16.51 -1.33 -0.86
CA LEU A 91 17.76 -1.89 -1.42
C LEU A 91 18.92 -1.85 -0.41
N ARG A 92 19.00 -0.79 0.42
CA ARG A 92 19.98 -0.71 1.52
C ARG A 92 19.72 -1.77 2.58
N LEU A 93 18.45 -1.97 2.93
CA LEU A 93 18.03 -3.01 3.90
C LEU A 93 18.39 -4.42 3.40
N LEU A 94 18.33 -4.66 2.11
CA LEU A 94 18.76 -5.92 1.48
C LEU A 94 20.28 -6.03 1.28
N GLY A 95 21.05 -4.98 1.56
CA GLY A 95 22.50 -4.94 1.31
C GLY A 95 22.89 -4.81 -0.17
N LEU A 96 21.94 -4.49 -1.04
CA LEU A 96 22.13 -4.31 -2.48
C LEU A 96 22.61 -2.89 -2.84
N MET A 97 22.45 -1.95 -1.92
CA MET A 97 22.93 -0.59 -2.03
C MET A 97 23.75 -0.22 -0.78
N LYS A 98 24.84 0.51 -0.99
CA LYS A 98 25.65 1.01 0.13
C LYS A 98 24.86 2.04 0.94
N ALA A 99 25.05 2.02 2.25
CA ALA A 99 24.57 3.11 3.09
C ALA A 99 25.24 4.42 2.67
N PRO A 100 24.51 5.55 2.69
CA PRO A 100 25.09 6.85 2.45
C PRO A 100 26.15 7.19 3.50
N GLU A 101 26.98 8.20 3.22
CA GLU A 101 28.03 8.64 4.14
C GLU A 101 27.45 9.07 5.51
N ALA A 102 28.28 8.99 6.55
CA ALA A 102 27.87 9.33 7.89
C ALA A 102 27.31 10.77 7.97
N SER A 103 26.17 10.89 8.60
CA SER A 103 25.37 12.10 8.71
C SER A 103 24.98 12.37 10.17
N SER A 104 24.58 13.60 10.49
CA SER A 104 24.36 14.00 11.88
C SER A 104 23.13 14.89 12.11
N LEU A 105 22.40 15.27 11.03
CA LEU A 105 21.24 16.16 11.15
C LEU A 105 19.98 15.34 11.48
N SER A 106 19.30 15.73 12.56
CA SER A 106 17.97 15.19 12.86
C SER A 106 16.93 15.71 11.89
N ARG A 107 15.82 15.00 11.77
CA ARG A 107 14.66 15.42 10.99
C ARG A 107 14.19 16.83 11.39
N GLN A 108 14.09 17.10 12.69
CA GLN A 108 13.68 18.41 13.18
C GLN A 108 14.67 19.51 12.79
N SER A 109 15.97 19.26 12.91
CA SER A 109 17.02 20.19 12.51
C SER A 109 16.95 20.53 11.02
N LEU A 110 16.64 19.52 10.17
CA LEU A 110 16.49 19.73 8.74
C LEU A 110 15.29 20.61 8.41
N ILE A 111 14.14 20.39 9.06
CA ILE A 111 12.92 21.21 8.90
C ILE A 111 13.18 22.65 9.32
N ASP A 112 13.74 22.85 10.50
CA ASP A 112 14.00 24.19 11.05
C ASP A 112 14.94 25.02 10.18
N GLN A 113 15.95 24.38 9.60
CA GLN A 113 16.97 25.05 8.78
C GLN A 113 16.58 25.23 7.32
N SER A 114 15.67 24.42 6.77
CA SER A 114 15.25 24.46 5.37
C SER A 114 13.94 25.20 5.14
N GLN A 115 13.09 25.26 6.18
CA GLN A 115 11.70 25.73 6.10
C GLN A 115 10.80 24.83 5.21
N LEU A 116 11.24 23.61 4.88
CA LEU A 116 10.41 22.61 4.23
C LEU A 116 9.42 22.05 5.25
N SER A 117 8.17 21.81 4.84
CA SER A 117 7.19 21.19 5.75
C SER A 117 7.61 19.76 6.11
N GLY A 118 7.24 19.30 7.33
CA GLY A 118 7.55 17.93 7.74
C GLY A 118 6.83 16.89 6.89
N ALA A 119 5.66 17.22 6.33
CA ALA A 119 4.92 16.33 5.43
C ALA A 119 5.62 16.19 4.08
N ASP A 120 6.05 17.29 3.48
CA ASP A 120 6.81 17.26 2.22
C ASP A 120 8.15 16.56 2.39
N LEU A 121 8.85 16.78 3.52
CA LEU A 121 10.09 16.09 3.81
C LEU A 121 9.88 14.57 3.85
N ASP A 122 8.88 14.09 4.57
CA ASP A 122 8.60 12.66 4.71
C ASP A 122 8.24 12.02 3.36
N LEU A 123 7.41 12.69 2.54
CA LEU A 123 7.03 12.20 1.22
C LEU A 123 8.21 12.22 0.26
N LEU A 124 8.97 13.29 0.19
CA LEU A 124 10.16 13.39 -0.66
C LEU A 124 11.23 12.35 -0.28
N SER A 125 11.41 12.09 1.03
CA SER A 125 12.31 11.03 1.51
C SER A 125 11.81 9.64 1.11
N LEU A 126 10.50 9.39 1.23
CA LEU A 126 9.88 8.12 0.87
C LEU A 126 10.00 7.80 -0.63
N PHE A 127 10.11 8.82 -1.46
CA PHE A 127 10.31 8.68 -2.90
C PHE A 127 11.73 9.02 -3.35
N ASP A 128 12.73 8.81 -2.50
CA ASP A 128 14.16 8.92 -2.81
C ASP A 128 14.60 10.26 -3.43
N ALA A 129 13.92 11.35 -3.08
CA ALA A 129 14.31 12.68 -3.51
C ALA A 129 15.45 13.29 -2.67
N PHE A 130 15.88 12.58 -1.62
CA PHE A 130 17.05 12.89 -0.81
C PHE A 130 18.11 11.77 -0.93
N GLU A 131 19.36 12.09 -0.55
CA GLU A 131 20.43 11.08 -0.50
C GLU A 131 20.22 10.09 0.66
N HIS A 132 19.56 10.52 1.75
CA HIS A 132 19.12 9.71 2.88
C HIS A 132 17.60 9.59 2.89
N ASP A 133 17.10 8.38 3.03
CA ASP A 133 15.67 8.06 3.10
C ASP A 133 15.07 8.25 4.50
N SER A 134 15.93 8.42 5.52
CA SER A 134 15.54 8.67 6.91
C SER A 134 16.67 9.36 7.68
N GLU A 135 16.37 9.85 8.86
CA GLU A 135 17.42 10.41 9.75
C GLU A 135 18.41 9.33 10.20
N PRO A 136 19.69 9.71 10.42
CA PRO A 136 20.23 11.06 10.34
C PRO A 136 20.50 11.52 8.90
N TYR A 137 20.14 12.78 8.60
CA TYR A 137 20.34 13.41 7.30
C TYR A 137 21.74 14.06 7.20
N SER A 138 22.21 14.27 5.96
CA SER A 138 23.47 14.92 5.66
C SER A 138 23.31 16.43 5.41
N PHE A 139 24.44 17.14 5.35
CA PHE A 139 24.45 18.53 4.91
C PHE A 139 23.98 18.69 3.43
N ARG A 140 24.19 17.65 2.61
CA ARG A 140 23.69 17.66 1.23
C ARG A 140 22.16 17.59 1.19
N ASP A 141 21.55 16.81 2.07
CA ASP A 141 20.09 16.76 2.21
C ASP A 141 19.54 18.11 2.68
N LEU A 142 20.26 18.86 3.53
CA LEU A 142 19.87 20.22 3.89
C LEU A 142 19.88 21.17 2.68
N ILE A 143 20.88 21.06 1.80
CA ILE A 143 20.91 21.83 0.55
C ILE A 143 19.71 21.49 -0.32
N LEU A 144 19.38 20.20 -0.48
CA LEU A 144 18.21 19.74 -1.22
C LEU A 144 16.92 20.26 -0.59
N ALA A 145 16.76 20.11 0.72
CA ALA A 145 15.57 20.57 1.43
C ALA A 145 15.32 22.06 1.24
N ARG A 146 16.36 22.90 1.26
CA ARG A 146 16.24 24.34 0.94
C ARG A 146 15.82 24.61 -0.50
N LYS A 147 16.38 23.84 -1.46
CA LYS A 147 15.94 23.92 -2.86
C LYS A 147 14.45 23.55 -3.00
N TYR A 148 14.04 22.46 -2.39
CA TYR A 148 12.65 21.99 -2.45
C TYR A 148 11.68 22.96 -1.75
N ALA A 149 12.06 23.51 -0.60
CA ALA A 149 11.27 24.56 0.06
C ALA A 149 11.04 25.79 -0.85
N GLY A 150 12.08 26.19 -1.59
CA GLY A 150 11.96 27.27 -2.59
C GLY A 150 11.00 26.91 -3.74
N LEU A 151 11.04 25.67 -4.23
CA LEU A 151 10.13 25.20 -5.28
C LEU A 151 8.67 25.13 -4.77
N VAL A 152 8.45 24.59 -3.56
CA VAL A 152 7.12 24.55 -2.93
C VAL A 152 6.56 25.95 -2.72
N ALA A 153 7.37 26.90 -2.25
CA ALA A 153 6.99 28.30 -2.15
C ALA A 153 6.64 28.93 -3.50
N GLY A 154 7.25 28.43 -4.59
CA GLY A 154 6.94 28.79 -5.98
C GLY A 154 5.71 28.07 -6.56
N GLY A 155 5.02 27.23 -5.78
CA GLY A 155 3.79 26.55 -6.18
C GLY A 155 3.96 25.10 -6.67
N ALA A 156 5.18 24.55 -6.64
CA ALA A 156 5.40 23.13 -6.99
C ALA A 156 4.85 22.19 -5.90
N THR A 157 4.28 21.05 -6.30
CA THR A 157 3.91 19.98 -5.36
C THR A 157 5.11 19.10 -5.05
N TRP A 158 5.09 18.42 -3.90
CA TRP A 158 6.12 17.43 -3.56
C TRP A 158 6.25 16.34 -4.65
N GLY A 159 5.11 15.89 -5.21
CA GLY A 159 5.09 14.88 -6.27
C GLY A 159 5.73 15.38 -7.57
N ALA A 160 5.51 16.65 -7.95
CA ALA A 160 6.18 17.25 -9.10
C ALA A 160 7.71 17.30 -8.90
N ILE A 161 8.17 17.64 -7.70
CA ILE A 161 9.59 17.66 -7.35
C ILE A 161 10.17 16.24 -7.44
N ALA A 162 9.53 15.25 -6.81
CA ALA A 162 9.98 13.86 -6.82
C ALA A 162 10.05 13.28 -8.25
N ARG A 163 9.01 13.50 -9.06
CA ARG A 163 9.00 13.12 -10.48
C ARG A 163 10.15 13.74 -11.25
N SER A 164 10.40 15.03 -11.07
CA SER A 164 11.49 15.75 -11.75
C SER A 164 12.86 15.24 -11.34
N VAL A 165 13.06 14.90 -10.07
CA VAL A 165 14.31 14.31 -9.57
C VAL A 165 14.61 12.98 -10.26
N HIS A 166 13.61 12.11 -10.45
CA HIS A 166 13.84 10.76 -11.03
C HIS A 166 13.91 10.74 -12.54
N ARG A 167 13.26 11.67 -13.23
CA ARG A 167 13.31 11.74 -14.70
C ARG A 167 14.64 12.22 -15.28
N SER A 168 15.44 12.93 -14.52
CA SER A 168 16.72 13.51 -15.00
C SER A 168 17.87 12.51 -15.08
N GLY A 169 17.60 11.20 -14.98
CA GLY A 169 18.61 10.14 -15.07
C GLY A 169 19.56 10.07 -13.86
N PRO A 170 20.46 9.08 -13.84
CA PRO A 170 21.41 8.90 -12.75
C PRO A 170 22.43 10.05 -12.71
N VAL A 171 22.66 10.61 -11.54
CA VAL A 171 23.69 11.63 -11.26
C VAL A 171 24.57 11.19 -10.10
N ALA A 172 25.80 11.70 -10.07
CA ALA A 172 26.74 11.40 -8.97
C ALA A 172 26.25 11.92 -7.62
N SER A 173 25.49 13.02 -7.61
CA SER A 173 24.85 13.59 -6.42
C SER A 173 23.59 14.34 -6.83
N LEU A 174 22.51 14.20 -6.04
CA LEU A 174 21.26 14.94 -6.24
C LEU A 174 21.44 16.45 -6.09
N THR A 175 22.42 16.91 -5.32
CA THR A 175 22.73 18.34 -5.16
C THR A 175 23.26 18.99 -6.44
N ALA A 176 23.81 18.21 -7.39
CA ALA A 176 24.29 18.70 -8.67
C ALA A 176 23.14 19.05 -9.63
N LYS A 177 21.90 18.58 -9.37
CA LYS A 177 20.74 18.89 -10.21
C LYS A 177 20.30 20.33 -10.05
N SER A 178 20.10 21.02 -11.16
CA SER A 178 19.54 22.37 -11.18
C SER A 178 18.03 22.30 -11.31
N LEU A 179 17.30 22.78 -10.30
CA LEU A 179 15.84 22.80 -10.25
C LEU A 179 15.38 24.28 -10.09
N ALA A 180 14.47 24.73 -10.93
CA ALA A 180 13.87 26.06 -10.82
C ALA A 180 12.40 26.05 -11.28
N VAL A 181 11.57 26.89 -10.68
CA VAL A 181 10.21 27.18 -11.18
C VAL A 181 10.30 28.22 -12.27
N GLY A 182 9.57 28.01 -13.36
CA GLY A 182 9.62 28.85 -14.55
C GLY A 182 10.42 28.17 -15.66
N SER A 183 10.26 28.61 -16.89
CA SER A 183 10.84 27.95 -18.05
C SER A 183 11.67 28.90 -18.92
N ALA A 184 12.58 28.33 -19.69
CA ALA A 184 13.28 29.02 -20.79
C ALA A 184 12.31 29.47 -21.90
N SER A 185 11.14 28.83 -22.02
CA SER A 185 10.06 29.18 -22.95
C SER A 185 9.09 30.22 -22.42
N GLY A 186 9.26 30.69 -21.15
CA GLY A 186 8.39 31.70 -20.53
C GLY A 186 7.10 31.16 -19.93
N ARG A 187 6.96 29.85 -19.73
CA ARG A 187 5.81 29.23 -19.04
C ARG A 187 6.00 29.30 -17.51
N PRO A 188 5.12 29.97 -16.78
CA PRO A 188 5.28 30.17 -15.33
C PRO A 188 4.98 28.91 -14.50
N ASP A 189 4.42 27.88 -15.12
CA ASP A 189 3.88 26.66 -14.53
C ASP A 189 4.75 25.41 -14.77
N ALA A 190 6.01 25.60 -15.19
CA ALA A 190 6.95 24.51 -15.45
C ALA A 190 8.10 24.47 -14.44
N ILE A 191 8.64 23.26 -14.18
CA ILE A 191 9.90 23.03 -13.47
C ILE A 191 10.99 22.79 -14.51
N TYR A 192 12.04 23.62 -14.45
CA TYR A 192 13.22 23.46 -15.30
C TYR A 192 14.27 22.60 -14.62
N LEU A 193 14.76 21.56 -15.32
CA LEU A 193 15.74 20.62 -14.81
C LEU A 193 16.78 20.29 -15.88
N ASP A 194 18.04 20.72 -15.67
CA ASP A 194 19.23 20.36 -16.45
C ASP A 194 19.00 20.16 -17.97
N GLY A 195 18.30 21.08 -18.61
CA GLY A 195 18.02 21.06 -20.07
C GLY A 195 16.68 20.45 -20.48
N GLY A 196 15.86 19.97 -19.53
CA GLY A 196 14.48 19.50 -19.76
C GLY A 196 13.46 20.35 -19.02
N GLU A 197 12.29 20.56 -19.64
CA GLU A 197 11.14 21.20 -19.02
C GLU A 197 10.09 20.17 -18.64
N SER A 198 9.50 20.30 -17.46
CA SER A 198 8.27 19.58 -17.06
C SER A 198 7.26 20.57 -16.52
N GLU A 199 5.98 20.26 -16.64
CA GLU A 199 4.93 21.07 -16.00
C GLU A 199 5.06 20.97 -14.46
N LEU A 200 4.49 21.94 -13.71
CA LEU A 200 4.50 21.94 -12.24
C LEU A 200 3.88 20.67 -11.63
N ASP A 201 3.03 20.00 -12.38
CA ASP A 201 2.47 18.70 -12.05
C ASP A 201 3.43 17.52 -12.36
N GLY A 202 4.61 17.79 -12.94
CA GLY A 202 5.63 16.79 -13.26
C GLY A 202 5.44 16.08 -14.59
N GLN A 203 4.50 16.50 -15.45
CA GLN A 203 4.36 15.95 -16.79
C GLN A 203 5.50 16.41 -17.69
N LEU A 204 6.16 15.47 -18.41
CA LEU A 204 7.16 15.82 -19.39
C LEU A 204 6.53 16.49 -20.61
N LEU A 205 7.17 17.54 -21.10
CA LEU A 205 6.82 18.16 -22.37
C LEU A 205 7.34 17.35 -23.59
N PHE A 206 8.23 16.35 -23.35
CA PHE A 206 8.72 15.43 -24.36
C PHE A 206 8.81 14.01 -23.81
N ASP A 207 8.29 13.06 -24.55
CA ASP A 207 8.36 11.63 -24.25
C ASP A 207 9.79 11.13 -24.56
N LEU A 208 10.54 10.75 -23.56
CA LEU A 208 11.84 10.09 -23.69
C LEU A 208 11.73 8.65 -23.22
N GLY A 209 11.40 7.78 -24.18
CA GLY A 209 11.75 6.37 -24.19
C GLY A 209 11.25 5.53 -23.00
N ALA A 210 10.44 4.55 -23.33
CA ALA A 210 10.00 3.49 -22.43
C ALA A 210 11.16 2.91 -21.59
N SER A 211 11.01 2.93 -20.29
CA SER A 211 11.73 2.03 -19.38
C SER A 211 11.40 0.58 -19.75
N ASP A 212 12.29 -0.37 -19.49
CA ASP A 212 11.99 -1.81 -19.48
C ASP A 212 10.99 -2.11 -18.35
N ASP A 213 9.76 -1.61 -18.50
CA ASP A 213 8.68 -1.85 -17.55
C ASP A 213 8.29 -3.32 -17.64
N ASP A 214 8.34 -4.03 -16.54
CA ASP A 214 7.82 -5.42 -16.46
C ASP A 214 6.33 -5.36 -16.82
N PRO A 215 5.88 -5.99 -17.93
CA PRO A 215 4.50 -5.91 -18.39
C PRO A 215 3.48 -6.34 -17.32
N LEU A 216 3.91 -7.16 -16.36
CA LEU A 216 3.10 -7.59 -15.25
C LEU A 216 2.86 -6.48 -14.23
N GLU A 217 3.88 -5.66 -13.95
CA GLU A 217 3.76 -4.50 -13.05
C GLU A 217 2.83 -3.43 -13.63
N GLU A 218 2.92 -3.20 -14.94
CA GLU A 218 1.99 -2.26 -15.61
C GLU A 218 0.55 -2.74 -15.51
N LEU A 219 0.31 -4.01 -15.86
CA LEU A 219 -1.02 -4.60 -15.78
C LEU A 219 -1.59 -4.58 -14.36
N PHE A 220 -0.76 -4.87 -13.36
CA PHE A 220 -1.21 -4.86 -11.97
C PHE A 220 -1.61 -3.45 -11.51
N ALA A 221 -0.80 -2.44 -11.87
CA ALA A 221 -1.12 -1.06 -11.53
C ALA A 221 -2.32 -0.50 -12.33
N GLU A 222 -2.52 -0.94 -13.59
CA GLU A 222 -3.74 -0.63 -14.35
C GLU A 222 -4.98 -1.24 -13.69
N ALA A 223 -4.86 -2.48 -13.19
CA ALA A 223 -5.93 -3.16 -12.48
C ALA A 223 -6.31 -2.44 -11.17
N GLU A 224 -5.31 -2.05 -10.37
CA GLU A 224 -5.54 -1.25 -9.15
C GLU A 224 -6.24 0.09 -9.47
N ALA A 225 -5.78 0.78 -10.51
CA ALA A 225 -6.39 2.06 -10.93
C ALA A 225 -7.84 1.89 -11.42
N ALA A 226 -8.15 0.81 -12.13
CA ALA A 226 -9.50 0.49 -12.57
C ALA A 226 -10.40 0.16 -11.37
N GLU A 227 -9.90 -0.63 -10.40
CA GLU A 227 -10.61 -0.95 -9.15
C GLU A 227 -10.94 0.32 -8.35
N GLU A 228 -9.96 1.21 -8.16
CA GLU A 228 -10.16 2.50 -7.49
C GLU A 228 -11.15 3.41 -8.23
N GLY A 229 -11.17 3.33 -9.55
CA GLY A 229 -12.13 4.03 -10.41
C GLY A 229 -13.54 3.43 -10.39
N GLY A 230 -13.74 2.28 -9.72
CA GLY A 230 -15.01 1.57 -9.65
C GLY A 230 -15.32 0.74 -10.90
N ASP A 231 -14.39 0.62 -11.86
CA ASP A 231 -14.50 -0.30 -13.00
C ASP A 231 -14.10 -1.71 -12.59
N HIS A 232 -14.96 -2.36 -11.83
CA HIS A 232 -14.70 -3.67 -11.28
C HIS A 232 -14.54 -4.77 -12.34
N ASP A 233 -15.28 -4.70 -13.43
CA ASP A 233 -15.17 -5.67 -14.52
C ASP A 233 -13.86 -5.49 -15.29
N GLY A 234 -13.50 -4.24 -15.60
CA GLY A 234 -12.20 -3.90 -16.19
C GLY A 234 -11.03 -4.32 -15.33
N ALA A 235 -11.08 -4.04 -14.02
CA ALA A 235 -10.08 -4.46 -13.05
C ALA A 235 -9.94 -5.99 -12.99
N ALA A 236 -11.06 -6.73 -12.93
CA ALA A 236 -11.06 -8.20 -12.93
C ALA A 236 -10.42 -8.79 -14.19
N ALA A 237 -10.67 -8.18 -15.37
CA ALA A 237 -10.04 -8.58 -16.63
C ALA A 237 -8.52 -8.34 -16.63
N LEU A 238 -8.07 -7.22 -16.06
CA LEU A 238 -6.65 -6.89 -15.93
C LEU A 238 -5.94 -7.83 -14.96
N TYR A 239 -6.51 -8.12 -13.78
CA TYR A 239 -5.98 -9.13 -12.87
C TYR A 239 -5.95 -10.53 -13.49
N GLN A 240 -6.91 -10.88 -14.35
CA GLN A 240 -6.88 -12.14 -15.11
C GLN A 240 -5.65 -12.19 -16.05
N ARG A 241 -5.28 -11.07 -16.68
CA ARG A 241 -4.08 -10.98 -17.49
C ARG A 241 -2.81 -11.11 -16.64
N CYS A 242 -2.80 -10.51 -15.44
CA CYS A 242 -1.71 -10.72 -14.48
C CYS A 242 -1.55 -12.21 -14.13
N LEU A 243 -2.66 -12.91 -13.86
CA LEU A 243 -2.66 -14.34 -13.57
C LEU A 243 -2.32 -15.24 -14.77
N ALA A 244 -2.43 -14.75 -16.00
CA ALA A 244 -1.95 -15.46 -17.19
C ALA A 244 -0.41 -15.39 -17.30
N ILE A 245 0.20 -14.31 -16.82
CA ILE A 245 1.66 -14.14 -16.78
C ILE A 245 2.26 -14.84 -15.56
N ASP A 246 1.68 -14.62 -14.38
CA ASP A 246 2.07 -15.27 -13.12
C ASP A 246 0.88 -16.01 -12.48
N PRO A 247 0.69 -17.28 -12.82
CA PRO A 247 -0.39 -18.09 -12.26
C PRO A 247 -0.28 -18.35 -10.75
N GLY A 248 0.89 -18.07 -10.15
CA GLY A 248 1.20 -18.27 -8.73
C GLY A 248 0.91 -17.07 -7.85
N ASP A 249 0.48 -15.94 -8.41
CA ASP A 249 0.22 -14.72 -7.64
C ASP A 249 -1.11 -14.81 -6.86
N ALA A 250 -1.00 -15.07 -5.55
CA ALA A 250 -2.15 -15.15 -4.65
C ALA A 250 -2.86 -13.81 -4.48
N ILE A 251 -2.13 -12.69 -4.59
CA ILE A 251 -2.70 -11.34 -4.43
C ILE A 251 -3.52 -10.98 -5.66
N ALA A 252 -3.00 -11.25 -6.86
CA ALA A 252 -3.76 -11.04 -8.08
C ALA A 252 -5.06 -11.87 -8.10
N ALA A 253 -5.02 -13.11 -7.61
CA ALA A 253 -6.21 -13.95 -7.47
C ALA A 253 -7.21 -13.38 -6.44
N PHE A 254 -6.72 -12.89 -5.31
CA PHE A 254 -7.55 -12.26 -4.27
C PHE A 254 -8.18 -10.95 -4.75
N ASN A 255 -7.40 -10.06 -5.38
CA ASN A 255 -7.92 -8.79 -5.89
C ASN A 255 -8.94 -9.01 -7.02
N ARG A 256 -8.68 -9.98 -7.94
CA ARG A 256 -9.66 -10.36 -8.94
C ARG A 256 -10.97 -10.83 -8.29
N ALA A 257 -10.89 -11.64 -7.23
CA ALA A 257 -12.06 -12.08 -6.50
C ALA A 257 -12.85 -10.92 -5.85
N ASN A 258 -12.15 -9.92 -5.29
CA ASN A 258 -12.78 -8.71 -4.76
C ASN A 258 -13.55 -7.96 -5.86
N CYS A 259 -12.91 -7.74 -7.00
CA CYS A 259 -13.53 -7.08 -8.16
C CYS A 259 -14.74 -7.86 -8.69
N LEU A 260 -14.63 -9.18 -8.83
CA LEU A 260 -15.74 -10.04 -9.25
C LEU A 260 -16.91 -9.99 -8.27
N ARG A 261 -16.63 -9.98 -6.96
CA ARG A 261 -17.67 -9.85 -5.94
C ARG A 261 -18.38 -8.50 -6.05
N ALA A 262 -17.62 -7.41 -6.19
CA ALA A 262 -18.16 -6.06 -6.35
C ALA A 262 -18.95 -5.91 -7.67
N GLY A 263 -18.54 -6.58 -8.76
CA GLY A 263 -19.21 -6.66 -10.04
C GLY A 263 -20.45 -7.58 -10.07
N GLY A 264 -20.78 -8.25 -8.95
CA GLY A 264 -21.94 -9.14 -8.86
C GLY A 264 -21.73 -10.56 -9.40
N HIS A 265 -20.47 -11.03 -9.43
CA HIS A 265 -20.07 -12.38 -9.87
C HIS A 265 -19.61 -13.27 -8.70
N PRO A 266 -20.45 -13.56 -7.67
CA PRO A 266 -20.04 -14.21 -6.43
C PRO A 266 -19.50 -15.63 -6.62
N ALA A 267 -19.99 -16.38 -7.61
CA ALA A 267 -19.52 -17.73 -7.87
C ALA A 267 -18.08 -17.76 -8.38
N GLU A 268 -17.73 -16.83 -9.27
CA GLU A 268 -16.37 -16.68 -9.79
C GLU A 268 -15.44 -16.13 -8.70
N ALA A 269 -15.93 -15.17 -7.91
CA ALA A 269 -15.20 -14.64 -6.75
C ALA A 269 -14.86 -15.75 -5.74
N ALA A 270 -15.81 -16.64 -5.42
CA ALA A 270 -15.55 -17.78 -4.53
C ALA A 270 -14.46 -18.71 -5.05
N HIS A 271 -14.43 -18.97 -6.38
CA HIS A 271 -13.39 -19.75 -7.01
C HIS A 271 -12.01 -19.10 -6.85
N ASP A 272 -11.92 -17.80 -7.06
CA ASP A 272 -10.64 -17.08 -7.01
C ASP A 272 -10.15 -16.85 -5.58
N TYR A 273 -11.04 -16.63 -4.60
CA TYR A 273 -10.65 -16.68 -3.18
C TYR A 273 -10.09 -18.07 -2.79
N ALA A 274 -10.74 -19.14 -3.25
CA ALA A 274 -10.24 -20.49 -3.01
C ALA A 274 -8.89 -20.75 -3.70
N ARG A 275 -8.68 -20.17 -4.89
CA ARG A 275 -7.38 -20.16 -5.58
C ARG A 275 -6.33 -19.41 -4.76
N ALA A 276 -6.62 -18.20 -4.27
CA ALA A 276 -5.71 -17.42 -3.43
C ALA A 276 -5.32 -18.20 -2.17
N ILE A 277 -6.27 -18.86 -1.50
CA ILE A 277 -6.03 -19.73 -0.34
C ILE A 277 -5.14 -20.93 -0.70
N LYS A 278 -5.33 -21.53 -1.87
CA LYS A 278 -4.50 -22.65 -2.32
C LYS A 278 -3.06 -22.21 -2.58
N LEU A 279 -2.87 -21.03 -3.12
CA LEU A 279 -1.56 -20.44 -3.39
C LEU A 279 -0.88 -19.97 -2.10
N ASP A 280 -1.64 -19.36 -1.20
CA ASP A 280 -1.19 -18.95 0.14
C ASP A 280 -2.19 -19.37 1.22
N PRO A 281 -1.99 -20.52 1.87
CA PRO A 281 -2.86 -20.99 2.95
C PRO A 281 -2.91 -20.06 4.20
N ALA A 282 -1.99 -19.12 4.31
CA ALA A 282 -1.92 -18.15 5.38
C ALA A 282 -2.53 -16.78 5.01
N PHE A 283 -3.15 -16.65 3.84
CA PHE A 283 -3.82 -15.43 3.40
C PHE A 283 -5.15 -15.25 4.14
N VAL A 284 -5.11 -14.58 5.26
CA VAL A 284 -6.22 -14.48 6.23
C VAL A 284 -7.45 -13.83 5.61
N GLU A 285 -7.26 -12.76 4.84
CA GLU A 285 -8.33 -12.02 4.20
C GLU A 285 -9.09 -12.87 3.16
N ALA A 286 -8.39 -13.76 2.47
CA ALA A 286 -9.03 -14.66 1.51
C ALA A 286 -9.95 -15.67 2.21
N TRP A 287 -9.54 -16.19 3.38
CA TRP A 287 -10.38 -17.04 4.22
C TRP A 287 -11.62 -16.29 4.73
N PHE A 288 -11.44 -15.06 5.17
CA PHE A 288 -12.53 -14.20 5.67
C PHE A 288 -13.54 -13.84 4.56
N ASN A 289 -13.05 -13.39 3.39
CA ASN A 289 -13.91 -13.01 2.28
C ASN A 289 -14.68 -14.20 1.70
N LEU A 290 -14.02 -15.36 1.59
CA LEU A 290 -14.70 -16.60 1.17
C LEU A 290 -15.78 -17.01 2.17
N ALA A 291 -15.53 -16.85 3.48
CA ALA A 291 -16.53 -17.12 4.50
C ALA A 291 -17.75 -16.20 4.37
N GLY A 292 -17.54 -14.92 4.03
CA GLY A 292 -18.62 -13.98 3.74
C GLY A 292 -19.52 -14.47 2.62
N LEU A 293 -18.95 -14.85 1.47
CA LEU A 293 -19.70 -15.42 0.35
C LEU A 293 -20.45 -16.72 0.73
N MET A 294 -19.79 -17.62 1.48
CA MET A 294 -20.44 -18.84 1.94
C MET A 294 -21.63 -18.55 2.87
N SER A 295 -21.55 -17.50 3.70
CA SER A 295 -22.64 -17.06 4.56
C SER A 295 -23.82 -16.49 3.76
N GLU A 296 -23.54 -15.66 2.76
CA GLU A 296 -24.54 -15.08 1.85
C GLU A 296 -25.29 -16.16 1.07
N GLU A 297 -24.62 -17.24 0.70
CA GLU A 297 -25.22 -18.43 0.05
C GLU A 297 -25.94 -19.39 1.01
N GLY A 298 -26.00 -19.09 2.31
CA GLY A 298 -26.60 -19.97 3.33
C GLY A 298 -25.77 -21.21 3.67
N LYS A 299 -24.53 -21.31 3.20
CA LYS A 299 -23.60 -22.42 3.48
C LYS A 299 -22.93 -22.25 4.84
N THR A 300 -23.73 -22.16 5.88
CA THR A 300 -23.35 -21.80 7.27
C THR A 300 -22.19 -22.64 7.80
N ALA A 301 -22.20 -23.97 7.59
CA ALA A 301 -21.13 -24.84 8.07
C ALA A 301 -19.77 -24.54 7.40
N SER A 302 -19.77 -24.17 6.13
CA SER A 302 -18.56 -23.78 5.41
C SER A 302 -18.08 -22.40 5.88
N ALA A 303 -18.97 -21.42 6.00
CA ALA A 303 -18.66 -20.10 6.52
C ALA A 303 -18.01 -20.18 7.92
N ARG A 304 -18.61 -20.94 8.85
CA ARG A 304 -18.06 -21.20 10.19
C ARG A 304 -16.63 -21.73 10.14
N ARG A 305 -16.38 -22.75 9.33
CA ARG A 305 -15.04 -23.35 9.20
C ARG A 305 -14.01 -22.36 8.68
N HIS A 306 -14.36 -21.52 7.71
CA HIS A 306 -13.46 -20.53 7.12
C HIS A 306 -13.18 -19.37 8.10
N LEU A 307 -14.21 -18.91 8.85
CA LEU A 307 -14.03 -17.91 9.90
C LEU A 307 -13.11 -18.40 11.02
N TRP A 308 -13.30 -19.64 11.49
CA TRP A 308 -12.38 -20.24 12.45
C TRP A 308 -10.94 -20.33 11.93
N LYS A 309 -10.78 -20.62 10.64
CA LYS A 309 -9.45 -20.65 10.03
C LYS A 309 -8.82 -19.26 9.98
N ALA A 310 -9.57 -18.22 9.64
CA ALA A 310 -9.09 -16.84 9.68
C ALA A 310 -8.66 -16.44 11.10
N ILE A 311 -9.47 -16.72 12.13
CA ILE A 311 -9.15 -16.45 13.54
C ILE A 311 -7.91 -17.23 14.00
N ALA A 312 -7.75 -18.48 13.56
CA ALA A 312 -6.60 -19.30 13.92
C ALA A 312 -5.28 -18.79 13.27
N LEU A 313 -5.37 -18.15 12.11
CA LEU A 313 -4.24 -17.55 11.41
C LEU A 313 -3.86 -16.17 11.98
N ASP A 314 -4.87 -15.37 12.35
CA ASP A 314 -4.69 -14.07 13.00
C ASP A 314 -5.74 -13.87 14.09
N GLY A 315 -5.37 -14.17 15.33
CA GLY A 315 -6.23 -14.03 16.49
C GLY A 315 -6.60 -12.59 16.87
N ASN A 316 -5.95 -11.60 16.25
CA ASN A 316 -6.23 -10.16 16.47
C ASN A 316 -7.09 -9.57 15.34
N TYR A 317 -7.51 -10.35 14.38
CA TYR A 317 -8.43 -9.91 13.35
C TYR A 317 -9.87 -9.92 13.91
N ALA A 318 -10.40 -8.75 14.22
CA ALA A 318 -11.69 -8.59 14.87
C ALA A 318 -12.88 -9.04 13.99
N ASP A 319 -12.87 -8.71 12.67
CA ASP A 319 -14.01 -8.93 11.78
C ASP A 319 -14.44 -10.39 11.66
N PRO A 320 -13.53 -11.40 11.51
CA PRO A 320 -13.93 -12.80 11.55
C PRO A 320 -14.57 -13.22 12.86
N VAL A 321 -14.13 -12.65 13.99
CA VAL A 321 -14.69 -12.93 15.32
C VAL A 321 -16.13 -12.41 15.42
N PHE A 322 -16.37 -11.17 14.95
CA PHE A 322 -17.72 -10.58 14.91
C PHE A 322 -18.66 -11.38 14.00
N ASN A 323 -18.21 -11.71 12.79
CA ASN A 323 -19.04 -12.45 11.84
C ASN A 323 -19.34 -13.87 12.33
N LEU A 324 -18.38 -14.51 12.99
CA LEU A 324 -18.60 -15.83 13.60
C LEU A 324 -19.59 -15.74 14.75
N ALA A 325 -19.50 -14.69 15.61
CA ALA A 325 -20.44 -14.49 16.70
C ALA A 325 -21.88 -14.33 16.19
N ARG A 326 -22.07 -13.55 15.13
CA ARG A 326 -23.38 -13.39 14.48
C ARG A 326 -23.90 -14.71 13.93
N LEU A 327 -23.04 -15.46 13.27
CA LEU A 327 -23.38 -16.77 12.69
C LEU A 327 -23.77 -17.81 13.78
N GLU A 328 -23.08 -17.81 14.92
CA GLU A 328 -23.43 -18.65 16.08
C GLU A 328 -24.75 -18.21 16.74
N PHE A 329 -24.99 -16.91 16.82
CA PHE A 329 -26.25 -16.35 17.32
C PHE A 329 -27.44 -16.77 16.45
N ASP A 330 -27.32 -16.63 15.13
CA ASP A 330 -28.35 -17.03 14.17
C ASP A 330 -28.61 -18.55 14.18
N ALA A 331 -27.59 -19.32 14.52
CA ALA A 331 -27.70 -20.77 14.72
C ALA A 331 -28.26 -21.19 16.10
N GLY A 332 -28.54 -20.23 16.99
CA GLY A 332 -29.04 -20.48 18.35
C GLY A 332 -27.94 -20.89 19.35
N ASN A 333 -26.68 -20.86 18.99
CA ASN A 333 -25.55 -21.16 19.86
C ASN A 333 -25.20 -19.96 20.76
N LEU A 334 -26.15 -19.56 21.62
CA LEU A 334 -26.11 -18.28 22.34
C LEU A 334 -24.86 -18.11 23.22
N LEU A 335 -24.41 -19.18 23.92
CA LEU A 335 -23.21 -19.10 24.76
C LEU A 335 -21.95 -18.82 23.96
N GLU A 336 -21.81 -19.46 22.81
CA GLU A 336 -20.66 -19.25 21.94
C GLU A 336 -20.70 -17.86 21.27
N ALA A 337 -21.88 -17.43 20.82
CA ALA A 337 -22.08 -16.08 20.29
C ALA A 337 -21.66 -15.00 21.30
N ARG A 338 -22.10 -15.15 22.54
CA ARG A 338 -21.73 -14.25 23.66
C ARG A 338 -20.22 -14.20 23.89
N ARG A 339 -19.56 -15.37 23.90
CA ARG A 339 -18.13 -15.50 24.12
C ARG A 339 -17.36 -14.79 23.00
N LEU A 340 -17.77 -14.97 21.76
CA LEU A 340 -17.15 -14.36 20.59
C LEU A 340 -17.37 -12.85 20.55
N TRP A 341 -18.57 -12.34 20.85
CA TRP A 341 -18.80 -10.90 20.94
C TRP A 341 -18.02 -10.25 22.08
N ALA A 342 -17.88 -10.90 23.24
CA ALA A 342 -17.03 -10.42 24.32
C ALA A 342 -15.58 -10.30 23.85
N ARG A 343 -15.07 -11.33 23.14
CA ARG A 343 -13.73 -11.28 22.56
C ARG A 343 -13.59 -10.19 21.48
N TYR A 344 -14.61 -9.97 20.66
CA TYR A 344 -14.60 -8.87 19.68
C TYR A 344 -14.42 -7.52 20.38
N LEU A 345 -15.13 -7.28 21.48
CA LEU A 345 -15.03 -6.03 22.25
C LEU A 345 -13.64 -5.82 22.90
N GLU A 346 -12.91 -6.91 23.17
CA GLU A 346 -11.50 -6.83 23.61
C GLU A 346 -10.57 -6.41 22.47
N LEU A 347 -10.90 -6.77 21.24
CA LEU A 347 -10.10 -6.48 20.04
C LEU A 347 -10.42 -5.12 19.43
N ASP A 348 -11.70 -4.73 19.46
CA ASP A 348 -12.21 -3.50 18.86
C ASP A 348 -13.40 -2.97 19.69
N ALA A 349 -13.12 -2.02 20.57
CA ALA A 349 -14.12 -1.39 21.42
C ALA A 349 -14.68 -0.08 20.86
N GLU A 350 -14.08 0.48 19.79
CA GLU A 350 -14.36 1.84 19.32
C GLU A 350 -15.15 1.89 18.01
N SER A 351 -15.21 0.78 17.26
CA SER A 351 -15.92 0.74 15.98
C SER A 351 -17.44 0.84 16.17
N GLU A 352 -18.14 1.15 15.09
CA GLU A 352 -19.61 1.13 15.05
C GLU A 352 -20.18 -0.26 15.39
N TRP A 353 -19.46 -1.34 15.10
CA TRP A 353 -19.84 -2.72 15.38
C TRP A 353 -19.69 -3.10 16.86
N ALA A 354 -18.88 -2.37 17.61
CA ALA A 354 -18.76 -2.59 19.06
C ALA A 354 -20.10 -2.39 19.80
N GLY A 355 -20.87 -1.38 19.36
CA GLY A 355 -22.22 -1.16 19.89
C GLY A 355 -23.18 -2.32 19.59
N VAL A 356 -23.05 -2.97 18.45
CA VAL A 356 -23.84 -4.15 18.07
C VAL A 356 -23.42 -5.35 18.91
N ALA A 357 -22.11 -5.60 19.05
CA ALA A 357 -21.57 -6.69 19.84
C ALA A 357 -21.98 -6.57 21.33
N ALA A 358 -21.91 -5.36 21.92
CA ALA A 358 -22.32 -5.12 23.30
C ALA A 358 -23.79 -5.41 23.51
N LYS A 359 -24.68 -4.98 22.62
CA LYS A 359 -26.12 -5.31 22.66
C LYS A 359 -26.35 -6.82 22.49
N GLY A 360 -25.58 -7.49 21.65
CA GLY A 360 -25.63 -8.94 21.48
C GLY A 360 -25.30 -9.67 22.79
N VAL A 361 -24.23 -9.28 23.48
CA VAL A 361 -23.87 -9.83 24.80
C VAL A 361 -25.01 -9.62 25.81
N GLN A 362 -25.52 -8.38 25.93
CA GLN A 362 -26.63 -8.06 26.84
C GLN A 362 -27.89 -8.89 26.55
N PHE A 363 -28.25 -9.03 25.29
CA PHE A 363 -29.42 -9.82 24.88
C PHE A 363 -29.27 -11.28 25.30
N VAL A 364 -28.11 -11.89 25.06
CA VAL A 364 -27.86 -13.29 25.44
C VAL A 364 -27.89 -13.45 26.96
N ASP A 365 -27.30 -12.52 27.71
CA ASP A 365 -27.33 -12.55 29.19
C ASP A 365 -28.78 -12.51 29.72
N MET A 366 -29.63 -11.67 29.12
CA MET A 366 -31.06 -11.64 29.48
C MET A 366 -31.81 -12.94 29.15
N GLN A 367 -31.49 -13.57 28.00
CA GLN A 367 -32.11 -14.85 27.61
C GLN A 367 -31.69 -15.99 28.56
N LEU A 368 -30.42 -16.05 28.92
CA LEU A 368 -29.90 -17.05 29.86
C LEU A 368 -30.47 -16.87 31.25
N ALA A 369 -30.63 -15.65 31.72
CA ALA A 369 -31.25 -15.35 33.01
C ALA A 369 -32.74 -15.81 33.05
N LYS A 370 -33.49 -15.62 31.95
CA LYS A 370 -34.88 -16.07 31.84
C LYS A 370 -35.04 -17.60 31.79
N SER A 371 -34.04 -18.29 31.25
CA SER A 371 -34.06 -19.77 31.15
C SER A 371 -33.58 -20.47 32.43
N ALA A 372 -32.99 -19.72 33.37
CA ALA A 372 -32.50 -20.23 34.66
C ALA A 372 -33.48 -19.99 35.85
N GLY A 373 -34.55 -19.23 35.64
CA GLY A 373 -35.62 -18.97 36.61
C GLY A 373 -36.92 -19.62 36.19
#